data_f3d99bea4623994add539b742f36ebfc
#
_entry.id   f3d99bea4623994add539b742f36ebfc
#
_cell.length_a   1.000
_cell.length_b   1.000
_cell.length_c   1.000
_cell.angle_alpha   90.00
_cell.angle_beta   90.00
_cell.angle_gamma   90.00
#
_symmetry.space_group_name_H-M   'P 1'
#
loop_
_entity.id
_entity.type
_entity.pdbx_description
1 polymer ?
#
loop_
_entity_poly.entity_id
_entity_poly.type
_entity_poly.pdbx_seq_one_letter_code
_entity_poly.pdbx_strand_id
1 'polypeptide(L)'
;MRISINITCLCYGRNTPFGVFTNVFDYEVFPGRLFMKKLFRAFLILFLTGFPFVRPASAENRTLTIEEAVRLTLARSPDALIANAQARQAEEALRETRSLDLPRAVVGTGAAYNNGFPLSIEGSAPSIFRFEATQPIFSAQNKNLKREAGESARAARIGGDIVDNELAAYAALVYFRLDQARKIAALAESRLAETRKQQELTEIELDAGRARPVDAAMGKTAVAAARQQLLTAGEQAMVAEAELRELTGLDETISIRTVTPLIESQVYDMDDSALFEKTAASNPEIMQAEAKIRAKEFHVAAEKAERLPRIAAVAEYGMFSRSNNYEDYYSRFERNNYLIGVSAQLPLFDGFQSKARVAQSREELSGEQLNLRRLKSNLKLNIQKGLSAIRVARGAVDVAAGDLETAEETIKINEILFESGRIGEREMSDARLQARQKELAKLEAEYELFQRKVELLRVTGSTLTIF
;
A
#
# COMPACT_ATOMS: atom_id res chain seq x y z
N MET A 1 -31.27 7.20 45.26
CA MET A 1 -30.78 7.93 44.08
C MET A 1 -31.27 7.15 42.88
N ARG A 2 -32.28 7.69 42.17
CA ARG A 2 -32.84 7.04 40.97
C ARG A 2 -31.96 7.43 39.79
N ILE A 3 -31.48 6.43 39.06
CA ILE A 3 -30.74 6.63 37.81
C ILE A 3 -31.66 6.12 36.72
N SER A 4 -32.16 6.99 35.89
CA SER A 4 -32.94 6.65 34.70
C SER A 4 -31.99 6.65 33.48
N ILE A 5 -31.91 5.52 32.79
CA ILE A 5 -31.16 5.40 31.54
C ILE A 5 -32.17 5.38 30.39
N ASN A 6 -32.18 6.43 29.58
CA ASN A 6 -32.95 6.49 28.37
C ASN A 6 -32.17 5.89 27.19
N ILE A 7 -32.64 4.78 26.63
CA ILE A 7 -32.10 4.21 25.40
C ILE A 7 -33.07 4.52 24.27
N THR A 8 -32.67 5.38 23.36
CA THR A 8 -33.42 5.72 22.13
C THR A 8 -32.90 4.87 20.98
N CYS A 9 -33.69 3.90 20.52
CA CYS A 9 -33.42 3.17 19.28
C CYS A 9 -34.17 3.83 18.12
N LEU A 10 -33.43 4.31 17.12
CA LEU A 10 -33.97 4.78 15.84
C LEU A 10 -34.08 3.62 14.86
N CYS A 11 -35.30 3.13 14.61
CA CYS A 11 -35.55 2.19 13.51
C CYS A 11 -36.03 2.97 12.27
N TYR A 12 -35.31 2.83 11.17
CA TYR A 12 -35.68 3.40 9.87
C TYR A 12 -36.54 2.39 9.10
N GLY A 13 -37.83 2.66 8.98
CA GLY A 13 -38.77 1.89 8.15
C GLY A 13 -39.43 2.76 7.12
N ARG A 14 -39.47 2.37 5.86
CA ARG A 14 -40.15 3.07 4.78
C ARG A 14 -41.68 3.01 5.00
N ASN A 15 -42.32 4.17 5.04
CA ASN A 15 -43.79 4.40 4.98
C ASN A 15 -44.64 4.07 6.23
N THR A 16 -44.29 4.60 7.42
CA THR A 16 -45.29 4.83 8.50
C THR A 16 -44.88 6.02 9.38
N PRO A 17 -45.81 6.79 9.99
CA PRO A 17 -45.46 7.97 10.80
C PRO A 17 -44.84 7.54 12.13
N PHE A 18 -43.92 8.37 12.61
CA PHE A 18 -43.13 8.23 13.81
C PHE A 18 -43.93 7.78 15.04
N GLY A 19 -43.53 6.62 15.60
CA GLY A 19 -43.93 6.20 16.94
C GLY A 19 -42.70 6.12 17.84
N VAL A 20 -42.64 6.94 18.88
CA VAL A 20 -41.62 6.88 19.92
C VAL A 20 -42.09 5.93 21.01
N PHE A 21 -41.43 4.78 21.14
CA PHE A 21 -41.60 3.90 22.29
C PHE A 21 -40.48 4.14 23.30
N THR A 22 -40.85 4.69 24.46
CA THR A 22 -39.97 4.80 25.63
C THR A 22 -40.26 3.66 26.59
N ASN A 23 -39.33 2.72 26.73
CA ASN A 23 -39.39 1.75 27.82
C ASN A 23 -38.58 2.27 29.01
N VAL A 24 -39.26 2.52 30.12
CA VAL A 24 -38.67 2.89 31.40
C VAL A 24 -38.53 1.59 32.23
N PHE A 25 -37.31 1.20 32.52
CA PHE A 25 -37.04 0.14 33.50
C PHE A 25 -36.67 0.78 34.84
N ASP A 26 -37.52 0.59 35.86
CA ASP A 26 -37.26 0.99 37.23
C ASP A 26 -36.55 -0.16 37.98
N TYR A 27 -35.33 0.07 38.48
CA TYR A 27 -34.67 -0.81 39.45
C TYR A 27 -34.66 -0.15 40.83
N GLU A 28 -35.26 -0.84 41.84
CA GLU A 28 -35.11 -0.48 43.24
C GLU A 28 -33.80 -0.97 43.80
N VAL A 29 -32.99 -0.04 44.32
CA VAL A 29 -31.73 -0.35 45.01
C VAL A 29 -31.93 -0.33 46.52
N PHE A 30 -31.78 -1.45 47.20
CA PHE A 30 -31.83 -1.61 48.65
C PHE A 30 -30.70 -0.82 49.34
N PRO A 31 -30.94 -0.24 50.53
CA PRO A 31 -29.96 0.59 51.23
C PRO A 31 -29.02 -0.21 52.14
N GLY A 32 -27.78 -0.39 51.69
CA GLY A 32 -26.67 -0.97 52.47
C GLY A 32 -25.57 0.04 52.73
N ARG A 33 -25.77 0.94 53.74
CA ARG A 33 -24.80 2.02 54.06
C ARG A 33 -23.44 1.56 54.62
N LEU A 34 -23.22 0.29 54.89
CA LEU A 34 -21.97 -0.21 55.47
C LEU A 34 -20.95 -0.78 54.48
N PHE A 35 -21.43 -1.17 53.28
CA PHE A 35 -20.55 -1.81 52.29
C PHE A 35 -19.77 -0.78 51.43
N MET A 36 -20.33 0.41 51.24
CA MET A 36 -19.74 1.47 50.40
C MET A 36 -18.51 2.15 51.07
N LYS A 37 -18.41 2.22 52.37
CA LYS A 37 -17.22 2.80 53.06
C LYS A 37 -15.99 1.90 52.99
N LYS A 38 -16.16 0.58 52.90
CA LYS A 38 -15.05 -0.35 52.69
C LYS A 38 -14.59 -0.43 51.25
N LEU A 39 -15.51 -0.31 50.26
CA LEU A 39 -15.16 -0.24 48.82
C LEU A 39 -14.43 1.07 48.48
N PHE A 40 -14.82 2.20 49.09
CA PHE A 40 -14.18 3.50 48.84
C PHE A 40 -12.78 3.59 49.39
N ARG A 41 -12.50 2.92 50.54
CA ARG A 41 -11.12 2.82 51.08
C ARG A 41 -10.25 1.86 50.26
N ALA A 42 -10.79 0.77 49.76
CA ALA A 42 -10.07 -0.14 48.85
C ALA A 42 -9.76 0.51 47.51
N PHE A 43 -10.68 1.33 46.98
CA PHE A 43 -10.50 2.06 45.72
C PHE A 43 -9.48 3.20 45.85
N LEU A 44 -9.42 3.88 46.99
CA LEU A 44 -8.45 4.95 47.26
C LEU A 44 -7.02 4.42 47.41
N ILE A 45 -6.84 3.22 47.98
CA ILE A 45 -5.54 2.56 48.09
C ILE A 45 -5.06 2.00 46.75
N LEU A 46 -5.98 1.52 45.89
CA LEU A 46 -5.65 1.03 44.55
C LEU A 46 -5.26 2.17 43.60
N PHE A 47 -5.77 3.40 43.83
CA PHE A 47 -5.47 4.59 43.01
C PHE A 47 -4.11 5.22 43.38
N LEU A 48 -3.58 4.99 44.59
CA LEU A 48 -2.28 5.52 45.03
C LEU A 48 -1.09 4.62 44.64
N THR A 49 -1.34 3.32 44.35
CA THR A 49 -0.27 2.38 43.96
C THR A 49 -0.19 2.12 42.44
N GLY A 50 -1.14 2.66 41.65
CA GLY A 50 -1.27 2.42 40.21
C GLY A 50 -0.84 3.56 39.29
N PHE A 51 -0.04 4.55 39.78
CA PHE A 51 0.60 5.46 38.83
C PHE A 51 1.78 4.71 38.23
N PRO A 52 1.68 4.28 36.94
CA PRO A 52 2.87 3.83 36.23
C PRO A 52 3.82 5.03 36.20
N PHE A 53 4.97 4.88 36.81
CA PHE A 53 6.10 5.77 36.63
C PHE A 53 6.35 5.80 35.11
N VAL A 54 5.80 6.80 34.44
CA VAL A 54 6.14 7.11 33.04
C VAL A 54 7.61 7.49 33.10
N ARG A 55 8.49 6.50 32.90
CA ARG A 55 9.89 6.78 32.61
C ARG A 55 9.89 7.73 31.42
N PRO A 56 10.60 8.90 31.51
CA PRO A 56 10.84 9.67 30.31
C PRO A 56 11.46 8.70 29.31
N ALA A 57 10.80 8.51 28.17
CA ALA A 57 11.36 7.74 27.09
C ALA A 57 12.65 8.45 26.68
N SER A 58 13.80 7.91 27.10
CA SER A 58 15.08 8.34 26.55
C SER A 58 14.98 8.11 25.07
N ALA A 59 15.22 9.14 24.27
CA ALA A 59 15.29 9.00 22.82
C ALA A 59 16.32 7.90 22.51
N GLU A 60 15.83 6.72 22.13
CA GLU A 60 16.68 5.59 21.82
C GLU A 60 17.23 5.82 20.41
N ASN A 61 18.55 6.04 20.33
CA ASN A 61 19.23 6.16 19.05
C ASN A 61 19.32 4.78 18.41
N ARG A 62 18.59 4.56 17.32
CA ARG A 62 18.63 3.32 16.55
C ARG A 62 19.37 3.53 15.24
N THR A 63 20.47 2.82 15.05
CA THR A 63 21.15 2.77 13.76
C THR A 63 20.35 1.84 12.85
N LEU A 64 19.89 2.35 11.71
CA LEU A 64 19.09 1.63 10.73
C LEU A 64 19.91 1.51 9.44
N THR A 65 19.96 0.32 8.85
CA THR A 65 20.49 0.13 7.49
C THR A 65 19.37 0.25 6.47
N ILE A 66 19.72 0.43 5.20
CA ILE A 66 18.72 0.56 4.14
C ILE A 66 17.91 -0.73 3.96
N GLU A 67 18.55 -1.90 4.10
CA GLU A 67 17.91 -3.21 4.01
C GLU A 67 16.92 -3.41 5.17
N GLU A 68 17.30 -2.98 6.38
CA GLU A 68 16.41 -3.05 7.54
C GLU A 68 15.23 -2.10 7.39
N ALA A 69 15.43 -0.90 6.83
CA ALA A 69 14.38 0.07 6.54
C ALA A 69 13.38 -0.50 5.53
N VAL A 70 13.86 -1.07 4.43
CA VAL A 70 13.02 -1.72 3.42
C VAL A 70 12.23 -2.89 4.03
N ARG A 71 12.89 -3.77 4.77
CA ARG A 71 12.23 -4.92 5.42
C ARG A 71 11.13 -4.49 6.39
N LEU A 72 11.37 -3.46 7.20
CA LEU A 72 10.36 -2.92 8.13
C LEU A 72 9.18 -2.31 7.37
N THR A 73 9.45 -1.57 6.30
CA THR A 73 8.41 -0.97 5.44
C THR A 73 7.51 -2.05 4.85
N LEU A 74 8.08 -3.10 4.26
CA LEU A 74 7.30 -4.21 3.68
C LEU A 74 6.46 -4.96 4.74
N ALA A 75 6.96 -5.05 5.98
CA ALA A 75 6.24 -5.74 7.06
C ALA A 75 5.11 -4.91 7.68
N ARG A 76 5.18 -3.58 7.63
CA ARG A 76 4.32 -2.68 8.43
C ARG A 76 3.55 -1.65 7.62
N SER A 77 3.97 -1.34 6.39
CA SER A 77 3.29 -0.37 5.54
C SER A 77 1.82 -0.76 5.31
N PRO A 78 0.87 0.17 5.49
CA PRO A 78 -0.51 -0.06 5.14
C PRO A 78 -0.71 -0.52 3.70
N ASP A 79 0.07 0.00 2.74
CA ASP A 79 -0.04 -0.35 1.32
C ASP A 79 0.35 -1.82 1.06
N ALA A 80 1.43 -2.32 1.70
CA ALA A 80 1.79 -3.73 1.64
C ALA A 80 0.69 -4.62 2.25
N LEU A 81 0.11 -4.21 3.39
CA LEU A 81 -0.98 -4.94 4.05
C LEU A 81 -2.25 -4.96 3.19
N ILE A 82 -2.58 -3.84 2.51
CA ILE A 82 -3.71 -3.74 1.57
C ILE A 82 -3.48 -4.67 0.37
N ALA A 83 -2.29 -4.65 -0.24
CA ALA A 83 -1.94 -5.51 -1.37
C ALA A 83 -2.07 -7.00 -0.99
N ASN A 84 -1.56 -7.38 0.18
CA ASN A 84 -1.71 -8.73 0.73
C ASN A 84 -3.19 -9.09 1.01
N ALA A 85 -4.01 -8.15 1.46
CA ALA A 85 -5.45 -8.36 1.66
C ALA A 85 -6.16 -8.57 0.31
N GLN A 86 -5.81 -7.83 -0.73
CA GLN A 86 -6.35 -8.01 -2.09
C GLN A 86 -5.95 -9.37 -2.69
N ALA A 87 -4.72 -9.83 -2.48
CA ALA A 87 -4.30 -11.16 -2.88
C ALA A 87 -5.12 -12.26 -2.18
N ARG A 88 -5.30 -12.15 -0.85
CA ARG A 88 -6.18 -13.07 -0.10
C ARG A 88 -7.62 -13.00 -0.56
N GLN A 89 -8.17 -11.82 -0.84
CA GLN A 89 -9.52 -11.67 -1.40
C GLN A 89 -9.67 -12.44 -2.72
N ALA A 90 -8.68 -12.37 -3.60
CA ALA A 90 -8.71 -13.12 -4.86
C ALA A 90 -8.59 -14.64 -4.65
N GLU A 91 -7.86 -15.09 -3.62
CA GLU A 91 -7.81 -16.50 -3.22
C GLU A 91 -9.14 -16.99 -2.68
N GLU A 92 -9.86 -16.19 -1.87
CA GLU A 92 -11.21 -16.55 -1.41
C GLU A 92 -12.22 -16.55 -2.58
N ALA A 93 -12.12 -15.64 -3.55
CA ALA A 93 -12.92 -15.67 -4.77
C ALA A 93 -12.65 -16.94 -5.60
N LEU A 94 -11.42 -17.45 -5.61
CA LEU A 94 -11.09 -18.74 -6.20
C LEU A 94 -11.76 -19.89 -5.41
N ARG A 95 -11.77 -19.83 -4.07
CA ARG A 95 -12.47 -20.83 -3.23
C ARG A 95 -13.97 -20.81 -3.47
N GLU A 96 -14.56 -19.61 -3.56
CA GLU A 96 -15.97 -19.45 -3.94
C GLU A 96 -16.26 -20.10 -5.29
N THR A 97 -15.43 -19.82 -6.31
CA THR A 97 -15.59 -20.42 -7.65
C THR A 97 -15.42 -21.93 -7.64
N ARG A 98 -14.51 -22.47 -6.81
CA ARG A 98 -14.37 -23.93 -6.62
C ARG A 98 -15.61 -24.56 -5.99
N SER A 99 -16.35 -23.83 -5.16
CA SER A 99 -17.59 -24.30 -4.55
C SER A 99 -18.74 -24.50 -5.55
N LEU A 100 -18.62 -24.00 -6.78
CA LEU A 100 -19.62 -24.22 -7.83
C LEU A 100 -19.84 -25.71 -8.18
N ASP A 101 -18.88 -26.57 -7.88
CA ASP A 101 -18.98 -28.01 -8.09
C ASP A 101 -19.36 -28.76 -6.80
N LEU A 102 -19.55 -28.09 -5.67
CA LEU A 102 -19.94 -28.71 -4.41
C LEU A 102 -21.48 -28.84 -4.30
N PRO A 103 -21.97 -29.78 -3.49
CA PRO A 103 -23.38 -29.88 -3.24
C PRO A 103 -23.91 -28.63 -2.55
N ARG A 104 -25.03 -28.14 -3.02
CA ARG A 104 -25.78 -27.04 -2.38
C ARG A 104 -27.08 -27.63 -1.81
N ALA A 105 -27.34 -27.34 -0.56
CA ALA A 105 -28.56 -27.73 0.11
C ALA A 105 -29.28 -26.48 0.63
N VAL A 106 -30.58 -26.41 0.37
CA VAL A 106 -31.46 -25.33 0.80
C VAL A 106 -32.63 -25.88 1.53
N VAL A 107 -32.99 -25.27 2.64
CA VAL A 107 -34.25 -25.58 3.37
C VAL A 107 -35.14 -24.36 3.26
N GLY A 108 -36.36 -24.57 2.82
CA GLY A 108 -37.37 -23.53 2.71
C GLY A 108 -38.64 -23.88 3.45
N THR A 109 -39.37 -22.90 3.93
CA THR A 109 -40.72 -23.01 4.45
C THR A 109 -41.57 -21.89 3.87
N GLY A 110 -42.84 -22.19 3.61
CA GLY A 110 -43.80 -21.23 3.11
C GLY A 110 -45.19 -21.51 3.59
N ALA A 111 -45.96 -20.49 3.89
CA ALA A 111 -47.38 -20.61 4.17
C ALA A 111 -48.12 -19.62 3.25
N ALA A 112 -49.10 -20.15 2.51
CA ALA A 112 -49.93 -19.31 1.65
C ALA A 112 -51.40 -19.78 1.75
N TYR A 113 -52.30 -18.83 1.70
CA TYR A 113 -53.72 -19.12 1.50
C TYR A 113 -54.04 -19.10 0.01
N ASN A 114 -54.66 -20.17 -0.46
CA ASN A 114 -55.08 -20.29 -1.84
C ASN A 114 -56.56 -20.70 -1.89
N ASN A 115 -57.35 -20.06 -2.73
CA ASN A 115 -58.74 -20.36 -2.96
C ASN A 115 -58.94 -20.73 -4.45
N GLY A 116 -59.47 -21.92 -4.71
CA GLY A 116 -59.65 -22.44 -6.07
C GLY A 116 -58.73 -23.62 -6.35
N PHE A 117 -58.27 -23.76 -7.60
CA PHE A 117 -57.32 -24.82 -7.97
C PHE A 117 -55.99 -24.65 -7.22
N PRO A 118 -55.38 -25.73 -6.67
CA PRO A 118 -54.17 -25.62 -5.88
C PRO A 118 -52.96 -25.17 -6.73
N LEU A 119 -52.81 -23.88 -6.85
CA LEU A 119 -51.57 -23.27 -7.37
C LEU A 119 -50.72 -22.90 -6.18
N SER A 120 -49.49 -23.38 -6.15
CA SER A 120 -48.49 -22.83 -5.24
C SER A 120 -47.94 -21.50 -5.77
N ILE A 121 -47.30 -20.70 -4.92
CA ILE A 121 -46.54 -19.51 -5.31
C ILE A 121 -45.49 -19.87 -6.39
N GLU A 122 -45.10 -21.12 -6.50
CA GLU A 122 -44.09 -21.64 -7.44
C GLU A 122 -44.64 -22.75 -8.40
N GLY A 123 -45.94 -22.87 -8.56
CA GLY A 123 -46.57 -23.84 -9.48
C GLY A 123 -46.66 -25.28 -8.94
N SER A 124 -46.34 -25.56 -7.68
CA SER A 124 -46.49 -26.83 -6.97
C SER A 124 -47.41 -26.68 -5.75
N ALA A 125 -47.95 -27.75 -5.21
CA ALA A 125 -48.79 -27.67 -4.00
C ALA A 125 -48.06 -27.03 -2.83
N PRO A 126 -48.73 -26.18 -1.98
CA PRO A 126 -48.06 -25.45 -0.93
C PRO A 126 -47.37 -26.37 0.05
N SER A 127 -46.04 -26.31 0.09
CA SER A 127 -45.22 -27.10 1.00
C SER A 127 -44.94 -26.32 2.28
N ILE A 128 -45.19 -26.91 3.44
CA ILE A 128 -44.81 -26.36 4.74
C ILE A 128 -43.28 -26.41 4.92
N PHE A 129 -42.65 -27.44 4.34
CA PHE A 129 -41.24 -27.70 4.43
C PHE A 129 -40.74 -28.21 3.08
N ARG A 130 -39.68 -27.62 2.57
CA ARG A 130 -38.97 -28.03 1.35
C ARG A 130 -37.47 -28.13 1.64
N PHE A 131 -36.90 -29.25 1.28
CA PHE A 131 -35.47 -29.45 1.25
C PHE A 131 -35.07 -29.73 -0.19
N GLU A 132 -34.11 -28.98 -0.69
CA GLU A 132 -33.56 -29.15 -2.02
C GLU A 132 -32.03 -29.30 -1.91
N ALA A 133 -31.48 -30.31 -2.57
CA ALA A 133 -30.05 -30.50 -2.71
C ALA A 133 -29.69 -30.67 -4.18
N THR A 134 -28.74 -29.90 -4.65
CA THR A 134 -28.25 -29.99 -6.02
C THR A 134 -26.74 -30.15 -6.03
N GLN A 135 -26.24 -31.16 -6.73
CA GLN A 135 -24.82 -31.45 -6.94
C GLN A 135 -24.52 -31.40 -8.43
N PRO A 136 -23.77 -30.39 -8.93
CA PRO A 136 -23.28 -30.44 -10.29
C PRO A 136 -22.33 -31.63 -10.49
N ILE A 137 -22.62 -32.45 -11.50
CA ILE A 137 -21.77 -33.59 -11.89
C ILE A 137 -20.85 -33.19 -13.05
N PHE A 138 -21.41 -32.47 -13.99
CA PHE A 138 -20.67 -32.01 -15.17
C PHE A 138 -21.10 -30.59 -15.57
N SER A 139 -20.12 -29.70 -15.63
CA SER A 139 -20.26 -28.37 -16.20
C SER A 139 -18.92 -27.93 -16.80
N ALA A 140 -18.85 -27.88 -18.11
CA ALA A 140 -17.66 -27.39 -18.84
C ALA A 140 -17.42 -25.89 -18.55
N GLN A 141 -18.48 -25.12 -18.31
CA GLN A 141 -18.41 -23.72 -17.89
C GLN A 141 -17.74 -23.60 -16.55
N ASN A 142 -18.19 -24.30 -15.51
CA ASN A 142 -17.62 -24.26 -14.16
C ASN A 142 -16.12 -24.60 -14.18
N LYS A 143 -15.72 -25.58 -15.00
CA LYS A 143 -14.31 -25.97 -15.15
C LYS A 143 -13.45 -24.79 -15.65
N ASN A 144 -13.93 -24.01 -16.61
CA ASN A 144 -13.20 -22.86 -17.16
C ASN A 144 -13.26 -21.67 -16.22
N LEU A 145 -14.38 -21.39 -15.54
CA LEU A 145 -14.47 -20.35 -14.49
C LEU A 145 -13.49 -20.60 -13.34
N LYS A 146 -13.30 -21.86 -12.94
CA LYS A 146 -12.28 -22.20 -11.91
C LYS A 146 -10.85 -21.93 -12.37
N ARG A 147 -10.55 -22.16 -13.66
CA ARG A 147 -9.24 -21.85 -14.25
C ARG A 147 -9.03 -20.34 -14.36
N GLU A 148 -10.05 -19.61 -14.81
CA GLU A 148 -10.06 -18.15 -14.86
C GLU A 148 -9.80 -17.55 -13.47
N ALA A 149 -10.55 -17.99 -12.44
CA ALA A 149 -10.36 -17.54 -11.07
C ALA A 149 -8.95 -17.89 -10.52
N GLY A 150 -8.40 -19.03 -10.95
CA GLY A 150 -7.03 -19.43 -10.58
C GLY A 150 -5.96 -18.49 -11.15
N GLU A 151 -6.06 -18.14 -12.44
CA GLU A 151 -5.13 -17.18 -13.05
C GLU A 151 -5.38 -15.76 -12.54
N SER A 152 -6.62 -15.38 -12.22
CA SER A 152 -6.95 -14.10 -11.59
C SER A 152 -6.35 -13.97 -10.19
N ALA A 153 -6.42 -15.04 -9.38
CA ALA A 153 -5.77 -15.08 -8.06
C ALA A 153 -4.24 -15.00 -8.18
N ARG A 154 -3.67 -15.67 -9.19
CA ARG A 154 -2.24 -15.54 -9.49
C ARG A 154 -1.85 -14.10 -9.88
N ALA A 155 -2.64 -13.45 -10.75
CA ALA A 155 -2.41 -12.07 -11.15
C ALA A 155 -2.50 -11.09 -9.95
N ALA A 156 -3.43 -11.33 -9.03
CA ALA A 156 -3.56 -10.53 -7.81
C ALA A 156 -2.36 -10.72 -6.86
N ARG A 157 -1.83 -11.94 -6.73
CA ARG A 157 -0.62 -12.20 -5.94
C ARG A 157 0.60 -11.48 -6.51
N ILE A 158 0.80 -11.58 -7.83
CA ILE A 158 1.88 -10.84 -8.52
C ILE A 158 1.68 -9.33 -8.38
N GLY A 159 0.43 -8.86 -8.30
CA GLY A 159 0.11 -7.47 -7.97
C GLY A 159 0.66 -7.04 -6.62
N GLY A 160 0.66 -7.93 -5.63
CA GLY A 160 1.33 -7.72 -4.35
C GLY A 160 2.85 -7.54 -4.51
N ASP A 161 3.50 -8.41 -5.29
CA ASP A 161 4.95 -8.31 -5.55
C ASP A 161 5.32 -6.97 -6.24
N ILE A 162 4.43 -6.43 -7.09
CA ILE A 162 4.62 -5.10 -7.72
C ILE A 162 4.60 -4.00 -6.65
N VAL A 163 3.60 -4.01 -5.76
CA VAL A 163 3.49 -3.04 -4.66
C VAL A 163 4.71 -3.14 -3.73
N ASP A 164 5.13 -4.35 -3.39
CA ASP A 164 6.31 -4.56 -2.54
C ASP A 164 7.58 -4.00 -3.20
N ASN A 165 7.76 -4.19 -4.53
CA ASN A 165 8.87 -3.61 -5.27
C ASN A 165 8.85 -2.07 -5.29
N GLU A 166 7.67 -1.46 -5.44
CA GLU A 166 7.49 0.00 -5.38
C GLU A 166 7.77 0.56 -3.99
N LEU A 167 7.27 -0.10 -2.94
CA LEU A 167 7.50 0.29 -1.56
C LEU A 167 8.98 0.16 -1.17
N ALA A 168 9.67 -0.89 -1.62
CA ALA A 168 11.10 -1.05 -1.40
C ALA A 168 11.90 0.09 -2.04
N ALA A 169 11.56 0.46 -3.29
CA ALA A 169 12.19 1.60 -3.97
C ALA A 169 11.92 2.91 -3.22
N TYR A 170 10.68 3.14 -2.80
CA TYR A 170 10.30 4.35 -2.07
C TYR A 170 11.00 4.44 -0.71
N ALA A 171 11.03 3.36 0.07
CA ALA A 171 11.73 3.30 1.34
C ALA A 171 13.24 3.59 1.18
N ALA A 172 13.87 3.04 0.13
CA ALA A 172 15.27 3.30 -0.18
C ALA A 172 15.53 4.78 -0.50
N LEU A 173 14.63 5.43 -1.26
CA LEU A 173 14.73 6.85 -1.58
C LEU A 173 14.55 7.74 -0.35
N VAL A 174 13.57 7.45 0.52
CA VAL A 174 13.35 8.21 1.76
C VAL A 174 14.53 8.05 2.71
N TYR A 175 15.05 6.82 2.85
CA TYR A 175 16.22 6.56 3.67
C TYR A 175 17.45 7.37 3.22
N PHE A 176 17.75 7.38 1.92
CA PHE A 176 18.89 8.12 1.38
C PHE A 176 18.67 9.63 1.49
N ARG A 177 17.44 10.10 1.28
CA ARG A 177 17.09 11.52 1.47
C ARG A 177 17.36 11.99 2.90
N LEU A 178 17.05 11.16 3.90
CA LEU A 178 17.37 11.45 5.30
C LEU A 178 18.90 11.54 5.53
N ASP A 179 19.67 10.58 5.00
CA ASP A 179 21.12 10.56 5.10
C ASP A 179 21.74 11.82 4.48
N GLN A 180 21.29 12.16 3.27
CA GLN A 180 21.73 13.36 2.57
C GLN A 180 21.32 14.65 3.31
N ALA A 181 20.07 14.78 3.75
CA ALA A 181 19.60 15.98 4.42
C ALA A 181 20.40 16.28 5.70
N ARG A 182 20.81 15.24 6.43
CA ARG A 182 21.68 15.40 7.59
C ARG A 182 23.08 15.86 7.24
N LYS A 183 23.66 15.34 6.16
CA LYS A 183 24.96 15.79 5.66
C LYS A 183 24.91 17.25 5.22
N ILE A 184 23.83 17.64 4.52
CA ILE A 184 23.61 19.03 4.10
C ILE A 184 23.41 19.94 5.31
N ALA A 185 22.70 19.50 6.36
CA ALA A 185 22.53 20.28 7.59
C ALA A 185 23.87 20.50 8.31
N ALA A 186 24.70 19.47 8.43
CA ALA A 186 26.05 19.60 9.01
C ALA A 186 26.94 20.52 8.18
N LEU A 187 26.84 20.46 6.86
CA LEU A 187 27.58 21.39 5.97
C LEU A 187 27.07 22.81 6.10
N ALA A 188 25.76 23.03 6.20
CA ALA A 188 25.18 24.36 6.39
C ALA A 188 25.56 24.96 7.77
N GLU A 189 25.70 24.15 8.80
CA GLU A 189 26.21 24.59 10.10
C GLU A 189 27.65 25.09 10.00
N SER A 190 28.54 24.32 9.36
CA SER A 190 29.92 24.73 9.08
C SER A 190 29.99 26.03 8.29
N ARG A 191 29.13 26.16 7.26
CA ARG A 191 29.04 27.38 6.45
C ARG A 191 28.61 28.61 7.26
N LEU A 192 27.61 28.43 8.12
CA LEU A 192 27.13 29.50 9.00
C LEU A 192 28.25 29.95 9.95
N ALA A 193 29.02 29.03 10.52
CA ALA A 193 30.14 29.34 11.40
C ALA A 193 31.20 30.18 10.65
N GLU A 194 31.59 29.78 9.44
CA GLU A 194 32.58 30.52 8.62
C GLU A 194 32.05 31.88 8.19
N THR A 195 30.77 31.97 7.78
CA THR A 195 30.18 33.26 7.38
C THR A 195 30.07 34.24 8.55
N ARG A 196 29.84 33.77 9.78
CA ARG A 196 29.86 34.60 11.00
C ARG A 196 31.27 35.15 11.27
N LYS A 197 32.28 34.29 11.15
CA LYS A 197 33.66 34.68 11.32
C LYS A 197 34.06 35.79 10.30
N GLN A 198 33.63 35.62 9.05
CA GLN A 198 33.86 36.61 8.01
C GLN A 198 33.14 37.95 8.29
N GLN A 199 31.90 37.91 8.80
CA GLN A 199 31.18 39.12 9.22
C GLN A 199 31.91 39.84 10.36
N GLU A 200 32.36 39.10 11.39
CA GLU A 200 33.10 39.65 12.52
C GLU A 200 34.38 40.34 12.07
N LEU A 201 35.16 39.72 11.18
CA LEU A 201 36.35 40.35 10.57
C LEU A 201 36.01 41.67 9.82
N THR A 202 34.89 41.65 9.07
CA THR A 202 34.42 42.83 8.33
C THR A 202 34.01 43.98 9.27
N GLU A 203 33.39 43.66 10.43
CA GLU A 203 33.06 44.68 11.44
C GLU A 203 34.32 45.28 12.10
N ILE A 204 35.33 44.45 12.42
CA ILE A 204 36.64 44.95 12.92
C ILE A 204 37.31 45.87 11.91
N GLU A 205 37.28 45.52 10.61
CA GLU A 205 37.82 46.34 9.54
C GLU A 205 37.04 47.66 9.34
N LEU A 206 35.72 47.64 9.53
CA LEU A 206 34.88 48.83 9.49
C LEU A 206 35.24 49.81 10.63
N ASP A 207 35.36 49.29 11.86
CA ASP A 207 35.75 50.09 13.02
C ASP A 207 37.17 50.70 12.86
N ALA A 208 38.04 49.98 12.17
CA ALA A 208 39.40 50.47 11.81
C ALA A 208 39.41 51.42 10.60
N GLY A 209 38.23 51.73 10.00
CA GLY A 209 38.10 52.59 8.82
C GLY A 209 38.62 51.95 7.51
N ARG A 210 38.81 50.63 7.46
CA ARG A 210 39.35 49.88 6.32
C ARG A 210 38.27 49.21 5.46
N ALA A 211 37.03 49.06 6.00
CA ALA A 211 35.89 48.54 5.26
C ALA A 211 34.78 49.60 5.12
N ARG A 212 33.89 49.46 4.19
CA ARG A 212 32.76 50.36 3.96
C ARG A 212 31.52 49.88 4.75
N PRO A 213 30.61 50.79 5.17
CA PRO A 213 29.37 50.41 5.82
C PRO A 213 28.51 49.40 5.00
N VAL A 214 28.61 49.47 3.66
CA VAL A 214 27.87 48.50 2.78
C VAL A 214 28.45 47.10 2.90
N ASP A 215 29.76 46.94 3.10
CA ASP A 215 30.39 45.62 3.24
C ASP A 215 29.94 44.93 4.53
N ALA A 216 29.80 45.67 5.63
CA ALA A 216 29.24 45.20 6.89
C ALA A 216 27.73 44.80 6.76
N ALA A 217 26.95 45.62 6.01
CA ALA A 217 25.55 45.29 5.72
C ALA A 217 25.41 44.00 4.88
N MET A 218 26.28 43.82 3.89
CA MET A 218 26.36 42.59 3.07
C MET A 218 26.72 41.37 3.94
N GLY A 219 27.67 41.50 4.88
CA GLY A 219 28.04 40.46 5.84
C GLY A 219 26.84 39.99 6.69
N LYS A 220 26.09 40.95 7.22
CA LYS A 220 24.84 40.64 7.98
C LYS A 220 23.82 39.88 7.13
N THR A 221 23.64 40.28 5.89
CA THR A 221 22.75 39.59 4.94
C THR A 221 23.23 38.16 4.64
N ALA A 222 24.54 37.98 4.45
CA ALA A 222 25.17 36.69 4.20
C ALA A 222 24.95 35.71 5.40
N VAL A 223 25.11 36.22 6.65
CA VAL A 223 24.82 35.42 7.87
C VAL A 223 23.33 35.04 7.95
N ALA A 224 22.44 35.99 7.64
CA ALA A 224 21.00 35.70 7.62
C ALA A 224 20.64 34.61 6.58
N ALA A 225 21.24 34.69 5.39
CA ALA A 225 21.06 33.69 4.34
C ALA A 225 21.62 32.31 4.73
N ALA A 226 22.83 32.26 5.34
CA ALA A 226 23.42 31.02 5.83
C ALA A 226 22.58 30.40 6.96
N ARG A 227 22.00 31.22 7.85
CA ARG A 227 21.08 30.76 8.90
C ARG A 227 19.79 30.18 8.33
N GLN A 228 19.24 30.81 7.29
CA GLN A 228 18.07 30.31 6.59
C GLN A 228 18.34 28.96 5.91
N GLN A 229 19.52 28.78 5.31
CA GLN A 229 19.92 27.52 4.71
C GLN A 229 20.01 26.38 5.76
N LEU A 230 20.63 26.67 6.91
CA LEU A 230 20.72 25.71 8.01
C LEU A 230 19.32 25.32 8.51
N LEU A 231 18.41 26.29 8.70
CA LEU A 231 17.04 26.03 9.09
C LEU A 231 16.35 25.13 8.06
N THR A 232 16.44 25.46 6.78
CA THR A 232 15.81 24.69 5.70
C THR A 232 16.34 23.25 5.67
N ALA A 233 17.65 23.04 5.79
CA ALA A 233 18.26 21.71 5.79
C ALA A 233 17.84 20.91 7.04
N GLY A 234 17.76 21.55 8.21
CA GLY A 234 17.29 20.93 9.44
C GLY A 234 15.84 20.47 9.35
N GLU A 235 14.95 21.31 8.82
CA GLU A 235 13.54 20.97 8.61
C GLU A 235 13.39 19.83 7.58
N GLN A 236 14.15 19.84 6.51
CA GLN A 236 14.17 18.75 5.53
C GLN A 236 14.60 17.43 6.15
N ALA A 237 15.60 17.43 7.04
CA ALA A 237 16.03 16.24 7.75
C ALA A 237 14.94 15.73 8.71
N MET A 238 14.26 16.63 9.43
CA MET A 238 13.15 16.26 10.33
C MET A 238 11.98 15.64 9.56
N VAL A 239 11.60 16.25 8.44
CA VAL A 239 10.50 15.72 7.59
C VAL A 239 10.87 14.35 7.02
N ALA A 240 12.10 14.18 6.49
CA ALA A 240 12.56 12.90 5.96
C ALA A 240 12.63 11.81 7.05
N GLU A 241 13.01 12.18 8.29
CA GLU A 241 13.01 11.26 9.43
C GLU A 241 11.59 10.86 9.84
N ALA A 242 10.65 11.81 9.89
CA ALA A 242 9.25 11.53 10.19
C ALA A 242 8.63 10.61 9.12
N GLU A 243 8.90 10.86 7.84
CA GLU A 243 8.44 10.02 6.73
C GLU A 243 9.02 8.61 6.82
N LEU A 244 10.29 8.45 7.15
CA LEU A 244 10.91 7.14 7.34
C LEU A 244 10.34 6.38 8.54
N ARG A 245 10.01 7.08 9.65
CA ARG A 245 9.31 6.48 10.79
C ARG A 245 7.92 5.97 10.43
N GLU A 246 7.16 6.78 9.70
CA GLU A 246 5.83 6.39 9.20
C GLU A 246 5.91 5.10 8.37
N LEU A 247 6.84 5.06 7.40
CA LEU A 247 7.05 3.90 6.54
C LEU A 247 7.48 2.64 7.32
N THR A 248 8.37 2.80 8.29
CA THR A 248 8.93 1.68 9.06
C THR A 248 8.09 1.29 10.26
N GLY A 249 7.08 2.10 10.62
CA GLY A 249 6.26 1.92 11.81
C GLY A 249 7.06 2.01 13.10
N LEU A 250 8.13 2.80 13.12
CA LEU A 250 8.92 3.07 14.33
C LEU A 250 8.24 4.14 15.17
N ASP A 251 8.44 4.06 16.50
CA ASP A 251 7.89 5.02 17.45
C ASP A 251 8.50 6.42 17.24
N GLU A 252 7.71 7.47 17.48
CA GLU A 252 8.14 8.87 17.33
C GLU A 252 9.31 9.25 18.25
N THR A 253 9.49 8.53 19.34
CA THR A 253 10.58 8.76 20.31
C THR A 253 11.94 8.23 19.85
N ILE A 254 11.98 7.40 18.79
CA ILE A 254 13.21 6.80 18.27
C ILE A 254 13.87 7.77 17.29
N SER A 255 15.12 8.18 17.57
CA SER A 255 15.97 8.90 16.62
C SER A 255 16.69 7.90 15.72
N ILE A 256 16.47 8.02 14.40
CA ILE A 256 17.04 7.10 13.41
C ILE A 256 18.44 7.61 13.02
N ARG A 257 19.47 6.81 13.16
CA ARG A 257 20.78 7.04 12.56
C ARG A 257 20.91 6.26 11.28
N THR A 258 21.26 6.95 10.19
CA THR A 258 21.50 6.33 8.88
C THR A 258 22.96 5.96 8.71
N VAL A 259 23.21 4.89 7.93
CA VAL A 259 24.52 4.53 7.39
C VAL A 259 24.46 4.81 5.90
N THR A 260 25.45 5.53 5.35
CA THR A 260 25.47 5.86 3.91
C THR A 260 25.45 4.57 3.08
N PRO A 261 24.39 4.29 2.30
CA PRO A 261 24.30 3.06 1.54
C PRO A 261 25.16 3.13 0.27
N LEU A 262 25.78 2.01 -0.06
CA LEU A 262 26.40 1.79 -1.37
C LEU A 262 25.49 0.86 -2.17
N ILE A 263 24.96 1.37 -3.30
CA ILE A 263 24.21 0.53 -4.24
C ILE A 263 25.12 0.21 -5.42
N GLU A 264 25.63 -1.01 -5.43
CA GLU A 264 26.31 -1.58 -6.57
C GLU A 264 25.47 -2.69 -7.18
N SER A 265 25.27 -2.66 -8.48
CA SER A 265 24.58 -3.70 -9.22
C SER A 265 25.11 -3.77 -10.64
N GLN A 266 25.31 -4.98 -11.12
CA GLN A 266 25.69 -5.24 -12.51
C GLN A 266 24.65 -4.73 -13.53
N VAL A 267 23.41 -4.49 -13.07
CA VAL A 267 22.31 -3.97 -13.90
C VAL A 267 22.67 -2.62 -14.53
N TYR A 268 23.47 -1.79 -13.84
CA TYR A 268 23.81 -0.42 -14.31
C TYR A 268 24.83 -0.39 -15.44
N ASP A 269 25.54 -1.49 -15.68
CA ASP A 269 26.62 -1.59 -16.68
C ASP A 269 26.25 -2.53 -17.83
N MET A 270 25.01 -3.06 -17.83
CA MET A 270 24.49 -3.89 -18.92
C MET A 270 24.14 -3.07 -20.15
N ASP A 271 24.17 -3.72 -21.32
CA ASP A 271 23.62 -3.17 -22.53
C ASP A 271 22.10 -3.12 -22.50
N ASP A 272 21.51 -2.10 -23.14
CA ASP A 272 20.05 -1.83 -23.12
C ASP A 272 19.23 -3.05 -23.55
N SER A 273 19.70 -3.79 -24.59
CA SER A 273 19.01 -4.96 -25.14
C SER A 273 19.16 -6.18 -24.21
N ALA A 274 20.34 -6.42 -23.64
CA ALA A 274 20.57 -7.50 -22.73
C ALA A 274 19.80 -7.34 -21.43
N LEU A 275 19.73 -6.11 -20.91
CA LEU A 275 18.93 -5.80 -19.73
C LEU A 275 17.43 -5.97 -20.00
N PHE A 276 16.95 -5.54 -21.18
CA PHE A 276 15.54 -5.73 -21.54
C PHE A 276 15.16 -7.21 -21.59
N GLU A 277 15.93 -8.06 -22.27
CA GLU A 277 15.63 -9.51 -22.38
C GLU A 277 15.62 -10.18 -20.99
N LYS A 278 16.62 -9.88 -20.15
CA LYS A 278 16.68 -10.38 -18.78
C LYS A 278 15.47 -9.94 -17.97
N THR A 279 15.13 -8.65 -18.04
CA THR A 279 14.03 -8.06 -17.27
C THR A 279 12.68 -8.55 -17.77
N ALA A 280 12.45 -8.62 -19.08
CA ALA A 280 11.17 -9.04 -19.65
C ALA A 280 10.73 -10.43 -19.22
N ALA A 281 11.68 -11.32 -18.88
CA ALA A 281 11.38 -12.67 -18.41
C ALA A 281 10.95 -12.72 -16.92
N SER A 282 11.37 -11.75 -16.10
CA SER A 282 11.17 -11.75 -14.65
C SER A 282 10.37 -10.55 -14.11
N ASN A 283 10.03 -9.59 -14.95
CA ASN A 283 9.32 -8.36 -14.53
C ASN A 283 7.90 -8.69 -14.03
N PRO A 284 7.54 -8.31 -12.79
CA PRO A 284 6.24 -8.64 -12.22
C PRO A 284 5.06 -8.06 -12.99
N GLU A 285 5.18 -6.85 -13.58
CA GLU A 285 4.10 -6.23 -14.36
C GLU A 285 3.79 -7.05 -15.63
N ILE A 286 4.84 -7.55 -16.31
CA ILE A 286 4.68 -8.42 -17.47
C ILE A 286 4.06 -9.75 -17.06
N MET A 287 4.56 -10.38 -15.98
CA MET A 287 4.03 -11.63 -15.46
C MET A 287 2.55 -11.50 -15.04
N GLN A 288 2.19 -10.38 -14.43
CA GLN A 288 0.79 -10.09 -14.07
C GLN A 288 -0.10 -9.96 -15.33
N ALA A 289 0.35 -9.20 -16.34
CA ALA A 289 -0.38 -9.05 -17.59
C ALA A 289 -0.56 -10.39 -18.32
N GLU A 290 0.44 -11.25 -18.32
CA GLU A 290 0.35 -12.61 -18.89
C GLU A 290 -0.63 -13.49 -18.11
N ALA A 291 -0.69 -13.39 -16.78
CA ALA A 291 -1.67 -14.10 -15.97
C ALA A 291 -3.10 -13.59 -16.25
N LYS A 292 -3.29 -12.26 -16.43
CA LYS A 292 -4.57 -11.67 -16.86
C LYS A 292 -5.01 -12.14 -18.24
N ILE A 293 -4.08 -12.26 -19.17
CA ILE A 293 -4.38 -12.81 -20.52
C ILE A 293 -4.87 -14.26 -20.39
N ARG A 294 -4.15 -15.13 -19.65
CA ARG A 294 -4.61 -16.51 -19.43
C ARG A 294 -5.98 -16.58 -18.73
N ALA A 295 -6.24 -15.69 -17.77
CA ALA A 295 -7.57 -15.61 -17.16
C ALA A 295 -8.64 -15.27 -18.21
N LYS A 296 -8.40 -14.30 -19.11
CA LYS A 296 -9.32 -13.93 -20.19
C LYS A 296 -9.48 -15.04 -21.24
N GLU A 297 -8.45 -15.81 -21.53
CA GLU A 297 -8.55 -17.00 -22.38
C GLU A 297 -9.51 -18.03 -21.79
N PHE A 298 -9.42 -18.30 -20.47
CA PHE A 298 -10.37 -19.18 -19.79
C PHE A 298 -11.77 -18.58 -19.69
N HIS A 299 -11.89 -17.25 -19.56
CA HIS A 299 -13.17 -16.57 -19.63
C HIS A 299 -13.86 -16.80 -20.98
N VAL A 300 -13.15 -16.58 -22.10
CA VAL A 300 -13.66 -16.89 -23.45
C VAL A 300 -14.07 -18.35 -23.59
N ALA A 301 -13.30 -19.27 -22.98
CA ALA A 301 -13.63 -20.70 -22.98
C ALA A 301 -14.87 -21.00 -22.13
N ALA A 302 -15.08 -20.29 -21.00
CA ALA A 302 -16.26 -20.42 -20.15
C ALA A 302 -17.53 -19.95 -20.87
N GLU A 303 -17.47 -18.80 -21.56
CA GLU A 303 -18.59 -18.27 -22.35
C GLU A 303 -18.97 -19.18 -23.53
N LYS A 304 -17.97 -19.78 -24.19
CA LYS A 304 -18.23 -20.81 -25.22
C LYS A 304 -18.86 -22.07 -24.63
N ALA A 305 -18.43 -22.46 -23.43
CA ALA A 305 -18.90 -23.69 -22.76
C ALA A 305 -20.33 -23.55 -22.21
N GLU A 306 -20.89 -22.37 -22.12
CA GLU A 306 -22.28 -22.16 -21.70
C GLU A 306 -23.29 -22.89 -22.59
N ARG A 307 -22.94 -23.12 -23.86
CA ARG A 307 -23.77 -23.86 -24.84
C ARG A 307 -23.69 -25.39 -24.67
N LEU A 308 -22.81 -25.89 -23.83
CA LEU A 308 -22.65 -27.31 -23.59
C LEU A 308 -23.63 -27.80 -22.53
N PRO A 309 -23.98 -29.11 -22.52
CA PRO A 309 -24.84 -29.66 -21.52
C PRO A 309 -24.32 -29.46 -20.10
N ARG A 310 -25.24 -29.20 -19.16
CA ARG A 310 -24.99 -29.22 -17.72
C ARG A 310 -25.71 -30.41 -17.11
N ILE A 311 -25.02 -31.18 -16.30
CA ILE A 311 -25.58 -32.37 -15.65
C ILE A 311 -25.44 -32.17 -14.14
N ALA A 312 -26.54 -32.37 -13.42
CA ALA A 312 -26.56 -32.27 -11.95
C ALA A 312 -27.41 -33.43 -11.34
N ALA A 313 -26.98 -33.94 -10.23
CA ALA A 313 -27.83 -34.73 -9.35
C ALA A 313 -28.72 -33.78 -8.55
N VAL A 314 -29.99 -34.13 -8.43
CA VAL A 314 -30.99 -33.39 -7.67
C VAL A 314 -31.66 -34.27 -6.68
N ALA A 315 -31.90 -33.80 -5.48
CA ALA A 315 -32.69 -34.45 -4.47
C ALA A 315 -33.63 -33.41 -3.84
N GLU A 316 -34.88 -33.67 -3.84
CA GLU A 316 -35.90 -32.82 -3.27
C GLU A 316 -36.75 -33.62 -2.27
N TYR A 317 -37.12 -33.00 -1.17
CA TYR A 317 -38.11 -33.48 -0.23
C TYR A 317 -39.05 -32.35 0.11
N GLY A 318 -40.35 -32.60 -0.03
CA GLY A 318 -41.41 -31.67 0.28
C GLY A 318 -42.47 -32.27 1.20
N MET A 319 -42.86 -31.50 2.20
CA MET A 319 -43.99 -31.85 3.03
C MET A 319 -45.13 -30.86 2.81
N PHE A 320 -46.26 -31.32 2.27
CA PHE A 320 -47.39 -30.48 1.90
C PHE A 320 -48.28 -30.08 3.10
N SER A 321 -48.88 -28.89 3.02
CA SER A 321 -49.85 -28.42 3.99
C SER A 321 -51.17 -29.15 3.88
N ARG A 322 -51.84 -29.43 5.00
CA ARG A 322 -53.23 -29.91 5.04
C ARG A 322 -54.26 -28.78 5.16
N SER A 323 -53.84 -27.52 5.21
CA SER A 323 -54.74 -26.40 5.26
C SER A 323 -55.38 -26.12 3.89
N ASN A 324 -56.51 -25.43 3.86
CA ASN A 324 -57.19 -24.99 2.64
C ASN A 324 -57.89 -26.06 1.79
N ASN A 325 -58.64 -26.96 2.42
CA ASN A 325 -59.48 -27.97 1.70
C ASN A 325 -58.75 -28.87 0.71
N TYR A 326 -57.44 -29.13 0.95
CA TYR A 326 -56.67 -30.08 0.16
C TYR A 326 -56.86 -31.54 0.55
N GLU A 327 -57.81 -31.88 1.43
CA GLU A 327 -58.03 -33.26 1.89
C GLU A 327 -58.37 -34.22 0.75
N ASP A 328 -59.21 -33.80 -0.21
CA ASP A 328 -59.55 -34.60 -1.39
C ASP A 328 -58.36 -34.80 -2.34
N TYR A 329 -57.47 -33.80 -2.45
CA TYR A 329 -56.25 -33.92 -3.25
C TYR A 329 -55.29 -34.92 -2.62
N TYR A 330 -55.08 -34.83 -1.29
CA TYR A 330 -54.17 -35.76 -0.59
C TYR A 330 -54.76 -37.16 -0.35
N SER A 331 -56.04 -37.40 -0.61
CA SER A 331 -56.59 -38.75 -0.64
C SER A 331 -55.98 -39.61 -1.77
N ARG A 332 -55.41 -38.93 -2.80
CA ARG A 332 -54.77 -39.57 -3.97
C ARG A 332 -53.27 -39.45 -4.05
N PHE A 333 -52.68 -38.57 -3.23
CA PHE A 333 -51.25 -38.30 -3.24
C PHE A 333 -50.67 -38.30 -1.82
N GLU A 334 -49.44 -38.74 -1.70
CA GLU A 334 -48.77 -38.76 -0.40
C GLU A 334 -48.38 -37.33 0.05
N ARG A 335 -48.53 -37.03 1.37
CA ARG A 335 -48.18 -35.75 1.96
C ARG A 335 -46.67 -35.51 1.91
N ASN A 336 -45.88 -36.55 2.04
CA ASN A 336 -44.42 -36.51 1.97
C ASN A 336 -44.03 -36.86 0.54
N ASN A 337 -43.44 -35.94 -0.15
CA ASN A 337 -42.97 -36.14 -1.51
C ASN A 337 -41.44 -36.08 -1.53
N TYR A 338 -40.80 -37.01 -2.22
CA TYR A 338 -39.38 -37.00 -2.45
C TYR A 338 -39.07 -37.28 -3.93
N LEU A 339 -38.02 -36.60 -4.44
CA LEU A 339 -37.53 -36.82 -5.78
C LEU A 339 -36.01 -36.96 -5.68
N ILE A 340 -35.43 -37.99 -6.26
CA ILE A 340 -34.00 -38.18 -6.42
C ILE A 340 -33.77 -38.53 -7.88
N GLY A 341 -32.91 -37.75 -8.55
CA GLY A 341 -32.69 -37.91 -9.97
C GLY A 341 -31.47 -37.21 -10.50
N VAL A 342 -31.30 -37.28 -11.81
CA VAL A 342 -30.27 -36.57 -12.55
C VAL A 342 -30.98 -35.65 -13.55
N SER A 343 -30.61 -34.35 -13.51
CA SER A 343 -31.07 -33.35 -14.46
C SER A 343 -29.99 -33.11 -15.51
N ALA A 344 -30.35 -33.09 -16.77
CA ALA A 344 -29.48 -32.68 -17.88
C ALA A 344 -30.13 -31.52 -18.63
N GLN A 345 -29.45 -30.41 -18.74
CA GLN A 345 -29.95 -29.21 -19.42
C GLN A 345 -29.01 -28.83 -20.56
N LEU A 346 -29.57 -28.67 -21.76
CA LEU A 346 -28.87 -28.21 -22.95
C LEU A 346 -29.59 -26.97 -23.53
N PRO A 347 -29.00 -25.78 -23.49
CA PRO A 347 -29.59 -24.60 -24.11
C PRO A 347 -29.52 -24.75 -25.64
N LEU A 348 -30.69 -24.79 -26.31
CA LEU A 348 -30.77 -24.92 -27.79
C LEU A 348 -30.73 -23.53 -28.50
N PHE A 349 -31.43 -22.57 -27.91
CA PHE A 349 -31.53 -21.23 -28.46
C PHE A 349 -31.68 -20.19 -27.36
N ASP A 350 -30.87 -19.16 -27.42
CA ASP A 350 -30.76 -18.09 -26.39
C ASP A 350 -30.91 -16.67 -27.01
N GLY A 351 -31.51 -16.54 -28.19
CA GLY A 351 -31.65 -15.25 -28.89
C GLY A 351 -30.30 -14.62 -29.26
N PHE A 352 -29.26 -15.42 -29.54
CA PHE A 352 -27.88 -15.00 -29.84
C PHE A 352 -27.11 -14.36 -28.71
N GLN A 353 -27.59 -14.41 -27.45
CA GLN A 353 -26.94 -13.84 -26.27
C GLN A 353 -25.54 -14.43 -26.08
N SER A 354 -25.39 -15.76 -26.09
CA SER A 354 -24.07 -16.40 -25.93
C SER A 354 -23.09 -15.98 -27.05
N LYS A 355 -23.58 -15.77 -28.29
CA LYS A 355 -22.73 -15.29 -29.40
C LYS A 355 -22.19 -13.91 -29.10
N ALA A 356 -23.02 -13.01 -28.59
CA ALA A 356 -22.62 -11.64 -28.23
C ALA A 356 -21.64 -11.66 -27.05
N ARG A 357 -21.87 -12.46 -25.99
CA ARG A 357 -20.95 -12.60 -24.85
C ARG A 357 -19.59 -13.17 -25.26
N VAL A 358 -19.53 -14.17 -26.13
CA VAL A 358 -18.27 -14.69 -26.69
C VAL A 358 -17.55 -13.63 -27.53
N ALA A 359 -18.29 -12.81 -28.30
CA ALA A 359 -17.66 -11.71 -29.05
C ALA A 359 -17.07 -10.66 -28.08
N GLN A 360 -17.83 -10.23 -27.07
CA GLN A 360 -17.37 -9.30 -26.04
C GLN A 360 -16.11 -9.82 -25.32
N SER A 361 -16.13 -11.06 -24.86
CA SER A 361 -14.97 -11.64 -24.13
C SER A 361 -13.72 -11.79 -25.00
N ARG A 362 -13.87 -11.93 -26.35
CA ARG A 362 -12.73 -11.90 -27.28
C ARG A 362 -12.13 -10.51 -27.41
N GLU A 363 -12.97 -9.47 -27.46
CA GLU A 363 -12.46 -8.08 -27.51
C GLU A 363 -11.76 -7.71 -26.20
N GLU A 364 -12.26 -8.17 -25.04
CA GLU A 364 -11.57 -8.03 -23.75
C GLU A 364 -10.20 -8.71 -23.76
N LEU A 365 -10.11 -9.93 -24.28
CA LEU A 365 -8.83 -10.65 -24.45
C LEU A 365 -7.88 -9.88 -25.38
N SER A 366 -8.37 -9.38 -26.50
CA SER A 366 -7.59 -8.55 -27.43
C SER A 366 -7.06 -7.30 -26.76
N GLY A 367 -7.88 -6.64 -25.93
CA GLY A 367 -7.47 -5.50 -25.12
C GLY A 367 -6.30 -5.80 -24.18
N GLU A 368 -6.35 -6.94 -23.45
CA GLU A 368 -5.24 -7.35 -22.58
C GLU A 368 -3.97 -7.70 -23.36
N GLN A 369 -4.08 -8.31 -24.53
CA GLN A 369 -2.92 -8.59 -25.41
C GLN A 369 -2.26 -7.31 -25.91
N LEU A 370 -3.05 -6.29 -26.26
CA LEU A 370 -2.53 -4.97 -26.65
C LEU A 370 -1.88 -4.26 -25.45
N ASN A 371 -2.47 -4.39 -24.27
CA ASN A 371 -1.89 -3.86 -23.02
C ASN A 371 -0.50 -4.48 -22.75
N LEU A 372 -0.34 -5.79 -22.86
CA LEU A 372 0.96 -6.47 -22.73
C LEU A 372 1.99 -5.92 -23.72
N ARG A 373 1.61 -5.71 -24.99
CA ARG A 373 2.52 -5.12 -25.99
C ARG A 373 2.95 -3.72 -25.59
N ARG A 374 2.01 -2.89 -25.08
CA ARG A 374 2.30 -1.56 -24.57
C ARG A 374 3.26 -1.60 -23.38
N LEU A 375 3.03 -2.50 -22.44
CA LEU A 375 3.92 -2.68 -21.28
C LEU A 375 5.34 -3.06 -21.72
N LYS A 376 5.52 -4.01 -22.64
CA LYS A 376 6.83 -4.40 -23.17
C LYS A 376 7.54 -3.24 -23.87
N SER A 377 6.80 -2.45 -24.65
CA SER A 377 7.36 -1.26 -25.33
C SER A 377 7.77 -0.17 -24.35
N ASN A 378 6.93 0.08 -23.31
CA ASN A 378 7.24 1.04 -22.25
C ASN A 378 8.44 0.60 -21.43
N LEU A 379 8.51 -0.69 -21.08
CA LEU A 379 9.65 -1.25 -20.34
C LEU A 379 10.97 -1.01 -21.11
N LYS A 380 10.98 -1.32 -22.41
CA LYS A 380 12.16 -1.09 -23.26
C LYS A 380 12.60 0.37 -23.26
N LEU A 381 11.64 1.29 -23.44
CA LEU A 381 11.90 2.73 -23.43
C LEU A 381 12.39 3.22 -22.05
N ASN A 382 11.77 2.74 -20.97
CA ASN A 382 12.15 3.14 -19.61
C ASN A 382 13.53 2.63 -19.21
N ILE A 383 13.91 1.41 -19.63
CA ILE A 383 15.28 0.89 -19.45
C ILE A 383 16.28 1.79 -20.18
N GLN A 384 16.03 2.11 -21.43
CA GLN A 384 16.92 2.98 -22.21
C GLN A 384 17.07 4.38 -21.58
N LYS A 385 15.96 4.99 -21.15
CA LYS A 385 15.96 6.27 -20.44
C LYS A 385 16.70 6.17 -19.11
N GLY A 386 16.46 5.11 -18.32
CA GLY A 386 17.09 4.89 -17.03
C GLY A 386 18.61 4.74 -17.13
N LEU A 387 19.10 3.89 -18.04
CA LEU A 387 20.54 3.72 -18.27
C LEU A 387 21.20 5.02 -18.79
N SER A 388 20.52 5.74 -19.69
CA SER A 388 21.01 7.04 -20.14
C SER A 388 21.10 8.06 -18.99
N ALA A 389 20.07 8.13 -18.16
CA ALA A 389 20.05 9.03 -16.99
C ALA A 389 21.15 8.69 -15.96
N ILE A 390 21.43 7.39 -15.73
CA ILE A 390 22.52 6.95 -14.86
C ILE A 390 23.88 7.37 -15.44
N ARG A 391 24.11 7.22 -16.75
CA ARG A 391 25.37 7.67 -17.39
C ARG A 391 25.58 9.17 -17.23
N VAL A 392 24.53 9.96 -17.45
CA VAL A 392 24.57 11.43 -17.26
C VAL A 392 24.84 11.78 -15.80
N ALA A 393 24.14 11.16 -14.86
CA ALA A 393 24.32 11.43 -13.44
C ALA A 393 25.70 10.99 -12.91
N ARG A 394 26.28 9.90 -13.42
CA ARG A 394 27.69 9.52 -13.13
C ARG A 394 28.65 10.62 -13.57
N GLY A 395 28.51 11.11 -14.81
CA GLY A 395 29.34 12.21 -15.30
C GLY A 395 29.19 13.49 -14.46
N ALA A 396 28.00 13.79 -13.95
CA ALA A 396 27.79 14.91 -13.05
C ALA A 396 28.51 14.73 -11.70
N VAL A 397 28.50 13.52 -11.15
CA VAL A 397 29.26 13.18 -9.92
C VAL A 397 30.77 13.32 -10.17
N ASP A 398 31.28 12.83 -11.31
CA ASP A 398 32.71 12.94 -11.65
C ASP A 398 33.15 14.40 -11.76
N VAL A 399 32.35 15.25 -12.41
CA VAL A 399 32.60 16.70 -12.50
C VAL A 399 32.58 17.35 -11.12
N ALA A 400 31.55 17.07 -10.31
CA ALA A 400 31.41 17.65 -8.98
C ALA A 400 32.54 17.19 -8.02
N ALA A 401 33.01 15.94 -8.16
CA ALA A 401 34.14 15.41 -7.41
C ALA A 401 35.46 16.14 -7.80
N GLY A 402 35.72 16.33 -9.09
CA GLY A 402 36.90 17.07 -9.57
C GLY A 402 36.87 18.56 -9.16
N ASP A 403 35.70 19.17 -9.19
CA ASP A 403 35.52 20.54 -8.70
C ASP A 403 35.84 20.68 -7.19
N LEU A 404 35.38 19.67 -6.38
CA LEU A 404 35.69 19.64 -4.95
C LEU A 404 37.20 19.45 -4.71
N GLU A 405 37.83 18.49 -5.40
CA GLU A 405 39.27 18.24 -5.30
C GLU A 405 40.07 19.53 -5.63
N THR A 406 39.68 20.22 -6.70
CA THR A 406 40.31 21.52 -7.08
C THR A 406 40.15 22.57 -5.98
N ALA A 407 38.99 22.65 -5.35
CA ALA A 407 38.73 23.57 -4.25
C ALA A 407 39.51 23.21 -2.97
N GLU A 408 39.67 21.94 -2.67
CA GLU A 408 40.49 21.44 -1.55
C GLU A 408 41.99 21.75 -1.77
N GLU A 409 42.50 21.53 -2.98
CA GLU A 409 43.90 21.92 -3.33
C GLU A 409 44.08 23.42 -3.21
N THR A 410 43.08 24.23 -3.60
CA THR A 410 43.10 25.68 -3.43
C THR A 410 43.21 26.07 -1.95
N ILE A 411 42.49 25.38 -1.06
CA ILE A 411 42.60 25.60 0.40
C ILE A 411 44.01 25.32 0.87
N LYS A 412 44.64 24.20 0.47
CA LYS A 412 45.99 23.83 0.87
C LYS A 412 47.03 24.90 0.42
N ILE A 413 46.89 25.40 -0.81
CA ILE A 413 47.76 26.49 -1.31
C ILE A 413 47.54 27.74 -0.49
N ASN A 414 46.30 28.12 -0.22
CA ASN A 414 45.96 29.30 0.55
C ASN A 414 46.43 29.19 2.01
N GLU A 415 46.45 28.00 2.62
CA GLU A 415 47.02 27.78 3.96
C GLU A 415 48.52 28.13 3.99
N ILE A 416 49.30 27.69 3.01
CA ILE A 416 50.73 28.03 2.89
C ILE A 416 50.94 29.51 2.68
N LEU A 417 50.09 30.16 1.85
CA LEU A 417 50.18 31.60 1.59
C LEU A 417 49.76 32.41 2.83
N PHE A 418 48.79 31.98 3.58
CA PHE A 418 48.35 32.59 4.83
C PHE A 418 49.42 32.48 5.92
N GLU A 419 50.04 31.31 6.11
CA GLU A 419 51.16 31.14 7.05
C GLU A 419 52.36 32.00 6.69
N SER A 420 52.61 32.24 5.40
CA SER A 420 53.65 33.14 4.92
C SER A 420 53.29 34.64 4.95
N GLY A 421 52.09 34.97 5.40
CA GLY A 421 51.58 36.35 5.48
C GLY A 421 51.27 37.01 4.13
N ARG A 422 51.14 36.21 3.05
CA ARG A 422 50.90 36.72 1.69
C ARG A 422 49.42 36.93 1.38
N ILE A 423 48.53 36.22 2.07
CA ILE A 423 47.09 36.43 2.01
C ILE A 423 46.52 36.63 3.42
N GLY A 424 45.35 37.29 3.49
CA GLY A 424 44.66 37.54 4.74
C GLY A 424 43.64 36.44 5.09
N GLU A 425 43.07 36.53 6.30
CA GLU A 425 42.04 35.62 6.77
C GLU A 425 40.80 35.65 5.88
N ARG A 426 40.52 36.75 5.21
CA ARG A 426 39.35 36.88 4.31
C ARG A 426 39.47 35.98 3.09
N GLU A 427 40.63 36.01 2.40
CA GLU A 427 40.89 35.15 1.25
C GLU A 427 40.85 33.66 1.62
N MET A 428 41.35 33.34 2.82
CA MET A 428 41.30 32.00 3.35
C MET A 428 39.85 31.53 3.63
N SER A 429 39.03 32.39 4.24
CA SER A 429 37.63 32.17 4.50
C SER A 429 36.84 32.01 3.20
N ASP A 430 37.08 32.83 2.20
CA ASP A 430 36.45 32.74 0.88
C ASP A 430 36.72 31.37 0.21
N ALA A 431 37.99 30.90 0.26
CA ALA A 431 38.36 29.60 -0.27
C ALA A 431 37.62 28.45 0.44
N ARG A 432 37.49 28.52 1.77
CA ARG A 432 36.73 27.52 2.55
C ARG A 432 35.25 27.55 2.19
N LEU A 433 34.65 28.72 2.03
CA LEU A 433 33.24 28.85 1.63
C LEU A 433 33.00 28.28 0.22
N GLN A 434 33.93 28.51 -0.73
CA GLN A 434 33.87 27.93 -2.07
C GLN A 434 33.96 26.40 -2.02
N ALA A 435 34.86 25.81 -1.23
CA ALA A 435 34.96 24.36 -1.08
C ALA A 435 33.68 23.75 -0.49
N ARG A 436 33.06 24.42 0.51
CA ARG A 436 31.75 23.96 1.05
C ARG A 436 30.63 24.00 0.02
N GLN A 437 30.67 24.96 -0.90
CA GLN A 437 29.70 25.03 -2.00
C GLN A 437 29.91 23.87 -3.00
N LYS A 438 31.17 23.50 -3.29
CA LYS A 438 31.49 22.36 -4.16
C LYS A 438 31.15 21.04 -3.49
N GLU A 439 31.35 20.92 -2.17
CA GLU A 439 30.93 19.76 -1.38
C GLU A 439 29.42 19.57 -1.43
N LEU A 440 28.63 20.66 -1.32
CA LEU A 440 27.18 20.62 -1.47
C LEU A 440 26.78 20.11 -2.87
N ALA A 441 27.39 20.65 -3.92
CA ALA A 441 27.11 20.26 -5.30
C ALA A 441 27.40 18.76 -5.53
N LYS A 442 28.47 18.20 -4.92
CA LYS A 442 28.79 16.79 -4.96
C LYS A 442 27.72 15.94 -4.26
N LEU A 443 27.27 16.33 -3.06
CA LEU A 443 26.21 15.65 -2.34
C LEU A 443 24.89 15.61 -3.14
N GLU A 444 24.56 16.70 -3.82
CA GLU A 444 23.38 16.79 -4.68
C GLU A 444 23.49 15.86 -5.91
N ALA A 445 24.67 15.85 -6.56
CA ALA A 445 24.93 14.95 -7.69
C ALA A 445 24.90 13.47 -7.29
N GLU A 446 25.46 13.10 -6.13
CA GLU A 446 25.41 11.76 -5.58
C GLU A 446 23.96 11.30 -5.30
N TYR A 447 23.13 12.22 -4.79
CA TYR A 447 21.71 11.95 -4.55
C TYR A 447 20.95 11.70 -5.86
N GLU A 448 21.18 12.53 -6.87
CA GLU A 448 20.55 12.33 -8.17
C GLU A 448 20.97 11.00 -8.79
N LEU A 449 22.24 10.64 -8.73
CA LEU A 449 22.71 9.33 -9.20
C LEU A 449 22.01 8.19 -8.45
N PHE A 450 21.87 8.31 -7.13
CA PHE A 450 21.17 7.32 -6.34
C PHE A 450 19.70 7.18 -6.76
N GLN A 451 19.00 8.29 -6.93
CA GLN A 451 17.61 8.30 -7.40
C GLN A 451 17.46 7.59 -8.75
N ARG A 452 18.37 7.88 -9.72
CA ARG A 452 18.34 7.25 -11.04
C ARG A 452 18.61 5.74 -10.97
N LYS A 453 19.50 5.32 -10.09
CA LYS A 453 19.77 3.89 -9.83
C LYS A 453 18.55 3.18 -9.25
N VAL A 454 17.93 3.73 -8.22
CA VAL A 454 16.73 3.15 -7.59
C VAL A 454 15.56 3.12 -8.57
N GLU A 455 15.37 4.18 -9.38
CA GLU A 455 14.31 4.22 -10.39
C GLU A 455 14.49 3.13 -11.45
N LEU A 456 15.71 2.86 -11.89
CA LEU A 456 15.97 1.75 -12.81
C LEU A 456 15.67 0.39 -12.16
N LEU A 457 16.01 0.19 -10.88
CA LEU A 457 15.69 -1.03 -10.14
C LEU A 457 14.16 -1.21 -10.01
N ARG A 458 13.43 -0.14 -9.73
CA ARG A 458 11.96 -0.15 -9.67
C ARG A 458 11.36 -0.58 -10.99
N VAL A 459 11.80 0.02 -12.11
CA VAL A 459 11.33 -0.29 -13.47
C VAL A 459 11.65 -1.73 -13.87
N THR A 460 12.80 -2.25 -13.49
CA THR A 460 13.21 -3.63 -13.78
C THR A 460 12.58 -4.66 -12.82
N GLY A 461 11.89 -4.23 -11.77
CA GLY A 461 11.34 -5.13 -10.75
C GLY A 461 12.42 -5.79 -9.88
N SER A 462 13.61 -5.21 -9.82
CA SER A 462 14.79 -5.79 -9.16
C SER A 462 15.09 -5.18 -7.79
N THR A 463 14.24 -4.28 -7.27
CA THR A 463 14.49 -3.58 -6.00
C THR A 463 14.62 -4.55 -4.83
N LEU A 464 13.70 -5.52 -4.73
CA LEU A 464 13.68 -6.52 -3.66
C LEU A 464 14.88 -7.51 -3.70
N THR A 465 15.59 -7.61 -4.82
CA THR A 465 16.76 -8.49 -4.93
C THR A 465 18.05 -7.81 -4.50
N ILE A 466 18.01 -6.48 -4.30
CA ILE A 466 19.17 -5.66 -3.95
C ILE A 466 19.08 -5.17 -2.50
N PHE A 467 17.90 -4.91 -2.04
CA PHE A 467 17.56 -4.54 -0.66
C PHE A 467 16.79 -5.66 0.04
#